data_c66af707a5d92068eadc03258e13c567
#
_entry.id   c66af707a5d92068eadc03258e13c567
#
_cell.length_a   1.000
_cell.length_b   1.000
_cell.length_c   1.000
_cell.angle_alpha   90.00
_cell.angle_beta   90.00
_cell.angle_gamma   90.00
#
_symmetry.space_group_name_H-M   'P 1'
#
loop_
_entity.id
_entity.type
_entity.pdbx_description
1 polymer ?
#
loop_
_entity_poly.entity_id
_entity_poly.type
_entity_poly.pdbx_seq_one_letter_code
_entity_poly.pdbx_strand_id
1 'polypeptide(L)'
;MRDVMRYSGIVTKVAAMRAKLLKPQDYERLASMNTVTDIIEYLKQTKSYGKFITQMDESLYHRGNIEKVLIQSLYDDYTRLYRFADMQQKEFLKIFMKRYEVDLIRYCLRIVFNHSNVPFDLNYKKPFFDKYSKIRIDQLVTAKNIDHLVDYLKNTEYYAPLSRIRESGAS
;
A
#
# COMPACT_ATOMS: atom_id res chain seq x y z
N MET A 1 6.92 -33.74 -8.02
CA MET A 1 5.55 -33.82 -7.48
C MET A 1 5.34 -33.04 -6.18
N ARG A 2 6.23 -33.10 -5.18
CA ARG A 2 6.11 -32.36 -3.90
C ARG A 2 5.94 -30.84 -4.08
N ASP A 3 6.71 -30.22 -4.96
CA ASP A 3 6.68 -28.77 -5.16
C ASP A 3 5.37 -28.28 -5.81
N VAL A 4 4.84 -29.05 -6.77
CA VAL A 4 3.54 -28.70 -7.40
C VAL A 4 2.41 -28.73 -6.37
N MET A 5 2.37 -29.73 -5.50
CA MET A 5 1.38 -29.81 -4.42
C MET A 5 1.55 -28.67 -3.41
N ARG A 6 2.77 -28.28 -3.11
CA ARG A 6 3.08 -27.20 -2.17
C ARG A 6 2.55 -25.84 -2.62
N TYR A 7 2.63 -25.56 -3.93
CA TYR A 7 2.14 -24.27 -4.48
C TYR A 7 0.66 -24.30 -4.88
N SER A 8 0.03 -25.47 -5.01
CA SER A 8 -1.37 -25.56 -5.44
C SER A 8 -2.33 -24.80 -4.54
N GLY A 9 -2.13 -24.84 -3.22
CA GLY A 9 -2.97 -24.15 -2.26
C GLY A 9 -2.92 -22.62 -2.42
N ILE A 10 -1.71 -22.03 -2.50
CA ILE A 10 -1.57 -20.59 -2.66
C ILE A 10 -2.04 -20.13 -4.05
N VAL A 11 -1.81 -20.92 -5.10
CA VAL A 11 -2.32 -20.64 -6.46
C VAL A 11 -3.85 -20.60 -6.46
N THR A 12 -4.50 -21.59 -5.84
CA THR A 12 -5.96 -21.61 -5.70
C THR A 12 -6.46 -20.40 -4.91
N LYS A 13 -5.76 -20.02 -3.82
CA LYS A 13 -6.09 -18.84 -3.03
C LYS A 13 -5.99 -17.56 -3.86
N VAL A 14 -4.91 -17.39 -4.61
CA VAL A 14 -4.70 -16.25 -5.51
C VAL A 14 -5.78 -16.21 -6.60
N ALA A 15 -6.10 -17.34 -7.22
CA ALA A 15 -7.15 -17.42 -8.23
C ALA A 15 -8.52 -17.00 -7.66
N ALA A 16 -8.87 -17.47 -6.46
CA ALA A 16 -10.11 -17.11 -5.78
C ALA A 16 -10.16 -15.60 -5.40
N MET A 17 -9.01 -15.01 -5.05
CA MET A 17 -8.92 -13.57 -4.78
C MET A 17 -9.03 -12.76 -6.08
N ARG A 18 -8.32 -13.18 -7.14
CA ARG A 18 -8.38 -12.56 -8.46
C ARG A 18 -9.80 -12.55 -9.05
N ALA A 19 -10.56 -13.63 -8.84
CA ALA A 19 -11.95 -13.73 -9.31
C ALA A 19 -12.90 -12.67 -8.70
N LYS A 20 -12.49 -12.00 -7.62
CA LYS A 20 -13.26 -10.93 -6.97
C LYS A 20 -12.89 -9.53 -7.46
N LEU A 21 -11.78 -9.38 -8.16
CA LEU A 21 -11.34 -8.09 -8.69
C LEU A 21 -12.27 -7.59 -9.77
N LEU A 22 -12.24 -6.29 -10.01
CA LEU A 22 -12.94 -5.64 -11.11
C LEU A 22 -12.49 -6.24 -12.44
N LYS A 23 -13.44 -6.42 -13.34
CA LYS A 23 -13.26 -6.91 -14.72
C LYS A 23 -13.15 -5.72 -15.68
N PRO A 24 -12.68 -5.91 -16.92
CA PRO A 24 -12.62 -4.83 -17.92
C PRO A 24 -13.93 -4.05 -18.05
N GLN A 25 -15.07 -4.74 -18.07
CA GLN A 25 -16.40 -4.11 -18.16
C GLN A 25 -16.73 -3.20 -16.96
N ASP A 26 -16.22 -3.55 -15.76
CA ASP A 26 -16.41 -2.73 -14.57
C ASP A 26 -15.65 -1.41 -14.71
N TYR A 27 -14.43 -1.44 -15.31
CA TYR A 27 -13.65 -0.23 -15.58
C TYR A 27 -14.31 0.67 -16.63
N GLU A 28 -14.88 0.09 -17.70
CA GLU A 28 -15.62 0.83 -18.71
C GLU A 28 -16.82 1.53 -18.07
N ARG A 29 -17.54 0.81 -17.21
CA ARG A 29 -18.69 1.36 -16.48
C ARG A 29 -18.27 2.48 -15.52
N LEU A 30 -17.21 2.29 -14.75
CA LEU A 30 -16.67 3.33 -13.86
C LEU A 30 -16.21 4.57 -14.63
N ALA A 31 -15.59 4.39 -15.80
CA ALA A 31 -15.16 5.49 -16.66
C ALA A 31 -16.30 6.30 -17.27
N SER A 32 -17.49 5.71 -17.39
CA SER A 32 -18.70 6.39 -17.88
C SER A 32 -19.49 7.14 -16.80
N MET A 33 -19.11 7.04 -15.54
CA MET A 33 -19.78 7.70 -14.42
C MET A 33 -19.35 9.16 -14.32
N ASN A 34 -20.32 10.05 -14.04
CA ASN A 34 -20.07 11.49 -14.00
C ASN A 34 -19.77 12.01 -12.60
N THR A 35 -20.12 11.28 -11.54
CA THR A 35 -19.96 11.74 -10.17
C THR A 35 -19.15 10.76 -9.32
N VAL A 36 -18.45 11.28 -8.31
CA VAL A 36 -17.74 10.46 -7.32
C VAL A 36 -18.72 9.59 -6.53
N THR A 37 -19.92 10.08 -6.27
CA THR A 37 -20.98 9.33 -5.57
C THR A 37 -21.40 8.10 -6.34
N ASP A 38 -21.60 8.19 -7.66
CA ASP A 38 -21.94 7.03 -8.50
C ASP A 38 -20.86 5.97 -8.46
N ILE A 39 -19.59 6.40 -8.52
CA ILE A 39 -18.43 5.50 -8.42
C ILE A 39 -18.44 4.77 -7.06
N ILE A 40 -18.70 5.47 -5.97
CA ILE A 40 -18.76 4.91 -4.62
C ILE A 40 -19.89 3.90 -4.51
N GLU A 41 -21.10 4.24 -4.96
CA GLU A 41 -22.25 3.35 -4.91
C GLU A 41 -22.00 2.07 -5.73
N TYR A 42 -21.33 2.20 -6.87
CA TYR A 42 -20.91 1.04 -7.65
C TYR A 42 -19.90 0.17 -6.90
N LEU A 43 -18.85 0.76 -6.35
CA LEU A 43 -17.81 0.05 -5.64
C LEU A 43 -18.32 -0.62 -4.34
N LYS A 44 -19.33 -0.04 -3.67
CA LYS A 44 -20.02 -0.65 -2.53
C LYS A 44 -20.61 -2.04 -2.86
N GLN A 45 -21.08 -2.23 -4.08
CA GLN A 45 -21.67 -3.50 -4.52
C GLN A 45 -20.64 -4.55 -4.90
N THR A 46 -19.35 -4.17 -4.99
CA THR A 46 -18.30 -5.11 -5.40
C THR A 46 -17.80 -5.98 -4.25
N LYS A 47 -17.43 -7.23 -4.57
CA LYS A 47 -16.92 -8.17 -3.57
C LYS A 47 -15.55 -7.80 -3.02
N SER A 48 -14.77 -7.01 -3.76
CA SER A 48 -13.41 -6.61 -3.36
C SER A 48 -13.41 -5.39 -2.46
N TYR A 49 -14.22 -4.37 -2.79
CA TYR A 49 -14.09 -3.05 -2.16
C TYR A 49 -15.28 -2.70 -1.27
N GLY A 50 -16.45 -3.33 -1.46
CA GLY A 50 -17.69 -2.99 -0.79
C GLY A 50 -17.55 -2.92 0.74
N LYS A 51 -16.89 -3.90 1.36
CA LYS A 51 -16.69 -3.94 2.82
C LYS A 51 -15.91 -2.74 3.37
N PHE A 52 -14.99 -2.18 2.57
CA PHE A 52 -14.18 -1.03 3.01
C PHE A 52 -14.94 0.27 2.81
N ILE A 53 -15.63 0.39 1.67
CA ILE A 53 -16.37 1.60 1.32
C ILE A 53 -17.60 1.76 2.20
N THR A 54 -18.30 0.68 2.55
CA THR A 54 -19.45 0.71 3.45
C THR A 54 -19.11 1.20 4.86
N GLN A 55 -17.84 1.08 5.27
CA GLN A 55 -17.36 1.58 6.56
C GLN A 55 -16.95 3.06 6.53
N MET A 56 -16.95 3.68 5.35
CA MET A 56 -16.56 5.08 5.17
C MET A 56 -17.76 5.98 5.38
N ASP A 57 -17.58 7.07 6.15
CA ASP A 57 -18.60 8.10 6.32
C ASP A 57 -18.86 8.82 4.99
N GLU A 58 -20.13 9.14 4.72
CA GLU A 58 -20.54 9.79 3.48
C GLU A 58 -19.94 11.20 3.32
N SER A 59 -19.68 11.90 4.42
CA SER A 59 -19.00 13.20 4.42
C SER A 59 -17.57 13.14 3.88
N LEU A 60 -16.98 11.93 3.84
CA LEU A 60 -15.63 11.66 3.36
C LEU A 60 -15.59 11.20 1.89
N TYR A 61 -16.70 11.27 1.17
CA TYR A 61 -16.80 10.83 -0.21
C TYR A 61 -16.10 11.80 -1.16
N HIS A 62 -14.79 11.69 -1.24
CA HIS A 62 -13.98 12.37 -2.23
C HIS A 62 -12.85 11.45 -2.74
N ARG A 63 -12.29 11.80 -3.90
CA ARG A 63 -11.28 10.99 -4.59
C ARG A 63 -10.14 10.51 -3.67
N GLY A 64 -9.55 11.41 -2.89
CA GLY A 64 -8.40 11.06 -2.03
C GLY A 64 -8.73 10.00 -0.99
N ASN A 65 -9.92 10.00 -0.42
CA ASN A 65 -10.35 8.98 0.54
C ASN A 65 -10.68 7.65 -0.14
N ILE A 66 -11.23 7.66 -1.34
CA ILE A 66 -11.43 6.44 -2.14
C ILE A 66 -10.08 5.78 -2.42
N GLU A 67 -9.07 6.54 -2.85
CA GLU A 67 -7.72 6.03 -3.10
C GLU A 67 -7.12 5.38 -1.84
N LYS A 68 -7.30 5.97 -0.65
CA LYS A 68 -6.86 5.37 0.62
C LYS A 68 -7.56 4.03 0.90
N VAL A 69 -8.86 3.97 0.69
CA VAL A 69 -9.65 2.74 0.88
C VAL A 69 -9.21 1.64 -0.07
N LEU A 70 -8.94 1.97 -1.34
CA LEU A 70 -8.42 1.01 -2.31
C LEU A 70 -7.04 0.48 -1.91
N ILE A 71 -6.17 1.35 -1.38
CA ILE A 71 -4.86 0.93 -0.83
C ILE A 71 -5.03 0.02 0.39
N GLN A 72 -5.96 0.32 1.29
CA GLN A 72 -6.26 -0.54 2.44
C GLN A 72 -6.76 -1.93 2.00
N SER A 73 -7.59 -1.98 0.95
CA SER A 73 -8.03 -3.24 0.35
C SER A 73 -6.84 -4.07 -0.16
N LEU A 74 -5.87 -3.43 -0.82
CA LEU A 74 -4.65 -4.09 -1.29
C LEU A 74 -3.80 -4.63 -0.12
N TYR A 75 -3.68 -3.89 0.98
CA TYR A 75 -2.98 -4.34 2.19
C TYR A 75 -3.68 -5.50 2.89
N ASP A 76 -5.02 -5.52 2.88
CA ASP A 76 -5.80 -6.64 3.40
C ASP A 76 -5.58 -7.91 2.54
N ASP A 77 -5.55 -7.77 1.23
CA ASP A 77 -5.28 -8.88 0.32
C ASP A 77 -3.86 -9.44 0.52
N TYR A 78 -2.84 -8.59 0.67
CA TYR A 78 -1.50 -9.03 1.05
C TYR A 78 -1.52 -9.78 2.39
N THR A 79 -2.20 -9.25 3.39
CA THR A 79 -2.31 -9.86 4.72
C THR A 79 -2.96 -11.24 4.65
N ARG A 80 -3.98 -11.41 3.83
CA ARG A 80 -4.64 -12.71 3.61
C ARG A 80 -3.74 -13.73 2.94
N LEU A 81 -2.98 -13.31 1.94
CA LEU A 81 -1.99 -14.17 1.28
C LEU A 81 -0.88 -14.54 2.25
N TYR A 82 -0.34 -13.59 2.99
CA TYR A 82 0.73 -13.82 3.94
C TYR A 82 0.32 -14.78 5.07
N ARG A 83 -0.90 -14.71 5.57
CA ARG A 83 -1.43 -15.64 6.57
C ARG A 83 -1.56 -17.06 6.04
N PHE A 84 -1.92 -17.20 4.77
CA PHE A 84 -2.13 -18.49 4.11
C PHE A 84 -0.81 -19.13 3.65
N ALA A 85 0.21 -18.34 3.39
CA ALA A 85 1.50 -18.75 2.86
C ALA A 85 2.33 -19.56 3.85
N ASP A 86 3.08 -20.57 3.38
CA ASP A 86 4.12 -21.24 4.13
C ASP A 86 5.39 -20.37 4.28
N MET A 87 6.43 -20.88 4.97
CA MET A 87 7.64 -20.12 5.25
C MET A 87 8.36 -19.62 3.99
N GLN A 88 8.52 -20.47 2.98
CA GLN A 88 9.19 -20.07 1.72
C GLN A 88 8.36 -19.06 0.93
N GLN A 89 7.05 -19.27 0.89
CA GLN A 89 6.12 -18.36 0.23
C GLN A 89 6.09 -16.99 0.94
N LYS A 90 6.23 -16.96 2.27
CA LYS A 90 6.36 -15.71 3.03
C LYS A 90 7.63 -14.96 2.69
N GLU A 91 8.76 -15.65 2.53
CA GLU A 91 10.01 -14.99 2.08
C GLU A 91 9.85 -14.35 0.70
N PHE A 92 9.17 -15.05 -0.22
CA PHE A 92 8.85 -14.46 -1.52
C PHE A 92 7.92 -13.25 -1.40
N LEU A 93 6.87 -13.32 -0.57
CA LEU A 93 5.96 -12.20 -0.35
C LEU A 93 6.65 -10.97 0.28
N LYS A 94 7.70 -11.17 1.10
CA LYS A 94 8.51 -10.06 1.64
C LYS A 94 9.17 -9.22 0.55
N ILE A 95 9.51 -9.82 -0.60
CA ILE A 95 10.04 -9.08 -1.76
C ILE A 95 9.01 -8.07 -2.27
N PHE A 96 7.74 -8.45 -2.32
CA PHE A 96 6.67 -7.53 -2.70
C PHE A 96 6.47 -6.41 -1.67
N MET A 97 6.71 -6.68 -0.38
CA MET A 97 6.65 -5.64 0.65
C MET A 97 7.62 -4.50 0.38
N LYS A 98 8.83 -4.81 -0.13
CA LYS A 98 9.84 -3.80 -0.48
C LYS A 98 9.33 -2.76 -1.48
N ARG A 99 8.47 -3.15 -2.42
CA ARG A 99 7.84 -2.20 -3.34
C ARG A 99 7.03 -1.14 -2.58
N TYR A 100 6.23 -1.56 -1.61
CA TYR A 100 5.44 -0.62 -0.79
C TYR A 100 6.32 0.26 0.08
N GLU A 101 7.43 -0.28 0.60
CA GLU A 101 8.43 0.48 1.36
C GLU A 101 9.10 1.54 0.50
N VAL A 102 9.54 1.19 -0.70
CA VAL A 102 10.14 2.13 -1.66
C VAL A 102 9.16 3.22 -2.06
N ASP A 103 7.90 2.86 -2.37
CA ASP A 103 6.87 3.83 -2.72
C ASP A 103 6.57 4.79 -1.56
N LEU A 104 6.57 4.30 -0.30
CA LEU A 104 6.43 5.13 0.89
C LEU A 104 7.60 6.10 1.04
N ILE A 105 8.84 5.61 0.95
CA ILE A 105 10.05 6.44 1.06
C ILE A 105 10.06 7.52 -0.03
N ARG A 106 9.78 7.14 -1.29
CA ARG A 106 9.69 8.08 -2.42
C ARG A 106 8.64 9.16 -2.18
N TYR A 107 7.49 8.80 -1.63
CA TYR A 107 6.44 9.76 -1.29
C TYR A 107 6.93 10.74 -0.23
N CYS A 108 7.55 10.26 0.86
CA CYS A 108 8.08 11.10 1.93
C CYS A 108 9.22 12.01 1.43
N LEU A 109 10.16 11.47 0.65
CA LEU A 109 11.24 12.26 0.03
C LEU A 109 10.68 13.41 -0.81
N ARG A 110 9.66 13.14 -1.63
CA ARG A 110 9.04 14.17 -2.48
C ARG A 110 8.40 15.30 -1.66
N ILE A 111 7.72 14.96 -0.57
CA ILE A 111 7.12 15.98 0.31
C ILE A 111 8.19 16.83 0.95
N VAL A 112 9.23 16.21 1.52
CA VAL A 112 10.31 16.91 2.22
C VAL A 112 11.14 17.75 1.25
N PHE A 113 11.47 17.22 0.07
CA PHE A 113 12.22 17.93 -0.96
C PHE A 113 11.49 19.16 -1.49
N ASN A 114 10.18 19.04 -1.73
CA ASN A 114 9.39 20.16 -2.25
C ASN A 114 9.00 21.17 -1.16
N HIS A 115 9.49 21.02 0.07
CA HIS A 115 9.07 21.85 1.22
C HIS A 115 7.54 22.00 1.32
N SER A 116 6.83 20.92 0.97
CA SER A 116 5.38 20.94 0.89
C SER A 116 4.79 21.06 2.29
N ASN A 117 3.97 22.09 2.52
CA ASN A 117 3.20 22.24 3.75
C ASN A 117 2.01 21.26 3.85
N VAL A 118 1.91 20.30 2.92
CA VAL A 118 0.87 19.27 2.96
C VAL A 118 1.17 18.30 4.10
N PRO A 119 0.24 18.09 5.03
CA PRO A 119 0.44 17.13 6.12
C PRO A 119 0.68 15.72 5.56
N PHE A 120 1.60 14.99 6.18
CA PHE A 120 1.79 13.57 5.91
C PHE A 120 0.57 12.77 6.39
N ASP A 121 -0.41 12.56 5.53
CA ASP A 121 -1.55 11.72 5.86
C ASP A 121 -1.26 10.25 5.52
N LEU A 122 -0.51 9.60 6.41
CA LEU A 122 -0.06 8.21 6.27
C LEU A 122 -0.69 7.26 7.31
N ASN A 123 -1.59 7.75 8.16
CA ASN A 123 -2.18 6.96 9.24
C ASN A 123 -2.86 5.68 8.73
N TYR A 124 -3.49 5.73 7.55
CA TYR A 124 -4.14 4.57 6.94
C TYR A 124 -3.17 3.45 6.53
N LYS A 125 -1.87 3.76 6.37
CA LYS A 125 -0.82 2.78 6.05
C LYS A 125 -0.21 2.15 7.30
N LYS A 126 -0.25 2.85 8.44
CA LYS A 126 0.44 2.47 9.66
C LYS A 126 0.17 1.03 10.11
N PRO A 127 -1.08 0.53 10.23
CA PRO A 127 -1.33 -0.84 10.70
C PRO A 127 -0.66 -1.92 9.84
N PHE A 128 -0.52 -1.66 8.54
CA PHE A 128 0.14 -2.57 7.62
C PHE A 128 1.68 -2.53 7.78
N PHE A 129 2.27 -1.33 7.83
CA PHE A 129 3.71 -1.16 7.96
C PHE A 129 4.23 -1.61 9.33
N ASP A 130 3.55 -1.31 10.42
CA ASP A 130 3.91 -1.79 11.76
C ASP A 130 3.98 -3.32 11.84
N LYS A 131 3.22 -4.02 11.00
CA LYS A 131 3.15 -5.47 10.99
C LYS A 131 4.20 -6.13 10.10
N TYR A 132 4.52 -5.53 8.95
CA TYR A 132 5.29 -6.19 7.91
C TYR A 132 6.61 -5.49 7.56
N SER A 133 6.87 -4.29 8.10
CA SER A 133 8.03 -3.47 7.80
C SER A 133 8.80 -3.07 9.07
N LYS A 134 10.07 -2.73 8.88
CA LYS A 134 10.87 -2.05 9.90
C LYS A 134 10.73 -0.54 9.85
N ILE A 135 10.10 -0.01 8.81
CA ILE A 135 9.88 1.43 8.64
C ILE A 135 8.78 1.89 9.61
N ARG A 136 9.10 2.91 10.40
CA ARG A 136 8.20 3.49 11.40
C ARG A 136 7.54 4.75 10.82
N ILE A 137 6.28 4.63 10.44
CA ILE A 137 5.52 5.75 9.84
C ILE A 137 5.46 6.94 10.81
N ASP A 138 5.29 6.71 12.10
CA ASP A 138 5.25 7.77 13.12
C ASP A 138 6.50 8.67 13.08
N GLN A 139 7.66 8.09 12.80
CA GLN A 139 8.91 8.84 12.66
C GLN A 139 8.97 9.57 11.32
N LEU A 140 8.63 8.89 10.23
CA LEU A 140 8.71 9.49 8.89
C LEU A 140 7.83 10.74 8.75
N VAL A 141 6.64 10.75 9.35
CA VAL A 141 5.74 11.91 9.28
C VAL A 141 6.25 13.13 10.03
N THR A 142 7.23 12.99 10.91
CA THR A 142 7.86 14.09 11.65
C THR A 142 9.13 14.64 10.97
N ALA A 143 9.55 14.04 9.85
CA ALA A 143 10.74 14.45 9.13
C ALA A 143 10.56 15.87 8.56
N LYS A 144 11.46 16.80 8.94
CA LYS A 144 11.46 18.20 8.48
C LYS A 144 12.36 18.44 7.28
N ASN A 145 13.32 17.55 7.05
CA ASN A 145 14.30 17.61 5.99
C ASN A 145 14.75 16.21 5.60
N ILE A 146 15.55 16.13 4.54
CA ILE A 146 16.06 14.85 4.00
C ILE A 146 16.93 14.14 5.04
N ASP A 147 17.74 14.88 5.81
CA ASP A 147 18.63 14.28 6.83
C ASP A 147 17.84 13.56 7.91
N HIS A 148 16.78 14.17 8.43
CA HIS A 148 15.88 13.52 9.38
C HIS A 148 15.24 12.28 8.79
N LEU A 149 14.79 12.34 7.54
CA LEU A 149 14.14 11.21 6.87
C LEU A 149 15.12 10.04 6.70
N VAL A 150 16.35 10.31 6.26
CA VAL A 150 17.40 9.30 6.12
C VAL A 150 17.75 8.69 7.49
N ASP A 151 17.89 9.51 8.51
CA ASP A 151 18.19 9.08 9.87
C ASP A 151 17.11 8.16 10.47
N TYR A 152 15.85 8.40 10.18
CA TYR A 152 14.75 7.53 10.62
C TYR A 152 14.76 6.16 9.93
N LEU A 153 15.51 6.02 8.84
CA LEU A 153 15.68 4.74 8.13
C LEU A 153 16.91 3.92 8.58
N LYS A 154 17.66 4.36 9.63
CA LYS A 154 18.90 3.72 10.11
C LYS A 154 18.79 2.21 10.33
N ASN A 155 17.64 1.73 10.77
CA ASN A 155 17.42 0.30 11.07
C ASN A 155 16.87 -0.49 9.86
N THR A 156 16.93 0.09 8.66
CA THR A 156 16.45 -0.50 7.42
C THR A 156 17.58 -0.66 6.40
N GLU A 157 17.36 -1.49 5.39
CA GLU A 157 18.29 -1.66 4.26
C GLU A 157 18.41 -0.40 3.37
N TYR A 158 17.49 0.55 3.50
CA TYR A 158 17.44 1.79 2.72
C TYR A 158 18.41 2.86 3.24
N TYR A 159 18.88 2.73 4.47
CA TYR A 159 19.78 3.71 5.07
C TYR A 159 21.09 3.89 4.31
N ALA A 160 21.80 2.79 4.07
CA ALA A 160 23.13 2.85 3.46
C ALA A 160 23.12 3.49 2.04
N PRO A 161 22.23 3.13 1.11
CA PRO A 161 22.18 3.78 -0.19
C PRO A 161 21.78 5.27 -0.09
N LEU A 162 20.83 5.62 0.77
CA LEU A 162 20.39 7.02 0.93
C LEU A 162 21.45 7.90 1.61
N SER A 163 22.20 7.37 2.60
CA SER A 163 23.31 8.10 3.21
C SER A 163 24.42 8.41 2.22
N ARG A 164 24.76 7.47 1.32
CA ARG A 164 25.75 7.72 0.27
C ARG A 164 25.34 8.83 -0.68
N ILE A 165 24.06 8.86 -1.07
CA ILE A 165 23.53 9.94 -1.93
C ILE A 165 23.62 11.29 -1.20
N ARG A 166 23.25 11.34 0.07
CA ARG A 166 23.36 12.54 0.92
C ARG A 166 24.82 13.04 1.00
N GLU A 167 25.77 12.15 1.27
CA GLU A 167 27.20 12.47 1.39
C GLU A 167 27.82 12.91 0.06
N SER A 168 27.32 12.42 -1.09
CA SER A 168 27.80 12.82 -2.42
C SER A 168 27.34 14.21 -2.85
N GLY A 169 26.51 14.91 -2.06
CA GLY A 169 25.99 16.23 -2.37
C GLY A 169 25.04 16.27 -3.57
N ALA A 170 24.54 15.12 -3.99
CA ALA A 170 23.48 15.02 -5.00
C ALA A 170 22.14 15.42 -4.37
N SER A 171 21.95 16.72 -4.21
CA SER A 171 20.71 17.38 -3.78
C SER A 171 19.91 17.85 -4.99
#